data_1c4a58d520eea86d79ba036acebae3b4
#
_entry.id   1c4a58d520eea86d79ba036acebae3b4
#
_cell.length_a   1.000
_cell.length_b   1.000
_cell.length_c   1.000
_cell.angle_alpha   90.00
_cell.angle_beta   90.00
_cell.angle_gamma   90.00
#
_symmetry.space_group_name_H-M   'P 1'
#
loop_
_entity.id
_entity.type
_entity.pdbx_description
1 polymer ?
#
loop_
_entity_poly.entity_id
_entity_poly.type
_entity_poly.pdbx_seq_one_letter_code
_entity_poly.pdbx_strand_id
1 'polypeptide(L)'
;VCVESALFHYGYSDFAPRKWSIVVPRSMSRTKLELDVLALQTYYVQPELYELGKTTDDFNGVTLPVYDRERTICDCFKYRSRLDNELFNKALNAYANDTKKNLQNLSVYAKKLRVYKKVTELMEVLLNG
;
A
#
# COMPACT_ATOMS: atom_id res chain seq x y z
N VAL A 1 -6.01 6.34 2.39
CA VAL A 1 -5.14 5.54 3.27
C VAL A 1 -4.32 4.60 2.41
N CYS A 2 -3.04 4.57 2.61
CA CYS A 2 -2.12 3.75 1.83
C CYS A 2 -0.93 3.26 2.66
N VAL A 3 -0.05 2.51 2.03
CA VAL A 3 1.21 1.96 2.52
C VAL A 3 1.17 1.58 4.01
N GLU A 4 1.88 2.27 4.89
CA GLU A 4 1.99 1.85 6.30
C GLU A 4 0.64 1.78 7.02
N SER A 5 -0.24 2.76 6.81
CA SER A 5 -1.56 2.74 7.43
C SER A 5 -2.45 1.62 6.87
N ALA A 6 -2.35 1.34 5.57
CA ALA A 6 -3.07 0.23 4.97
C ALA A 6 -2.52 -1.11 5.46
N LEU A 7 -1.20 -1.25 5.59
CA LEU A 7 -0.59 -2.46 6.13
C LEU A 7 -1.09 -2.76 7.55
N PHE A 8 -1.13 -1.74 8.39
CA PHE A 8 -1.65 -1.91 9.74
C PHE A 8 -3.12 -2.30 9.73
N HIS A 9 -3.92 -1.65 8.89
CA HIS A 9 -5.35 -1.94 8.77
C HIS A 9 -5.62 -3.39 8.37
N TYR A 10 -4.83 -3.95 7.43
CA TYR A 10 -5.00 -5.33 6.99
C TYR A 10 -4.36 -6.36 7.93
N GLY A 11 -3.73 -5.91 9.01
CA GLY A 11 -3.07 -6.81 9.93
C GLY A 11 -1.71 -7.32 9.45
N TYR A 12 -1.12 -6.66 8.47
CA TYR A 12 0.18 -7.01 7.91
C TYR A 12 1.34 -6.37 8.66
N SER A 13 1.04 -5.50 9.59
CA SER A 13 2.01 -4.86 10.47
C SER A 13 1.49 -4.84 11.90
N ASP A 14 2.38 -5.03 12.89
CA ASP A 14 2.02 -4.98 14.31
C ASP A 14 2.08 -3.57 14.87
N PHE A 15 2.70 -2.64 14.16
CA PHE A 15 2.91 -1.29 14.67
C PHE A 15 1.91 -0.33 14.05
N ALA A 16 1.13 0.33 14.93
CA ALA A 16 0.31 1.44 14.49
C ALA A 16 1.24 2.58 14.06
N PRO A 17 1.11 3.08 12.83
CA PRO A 17 1.97 4.18 12.39
C PRO A 17 1.67 5.44 13.17
N ARG A 18 2.71 6.24 13.41
CA ARG A 18 2.57 7.51 14.14
C ARG A 18 1.80 8.55 13.33
N LYS A 19 1.87 8.44 12.01
CA LYS A 19 1.21 9.34 11.07
C LYS A 19 0.34 8.52 10.14
N TRP A 20 -0.80 9.08 9.76
CA TRP A 20 -1.62 8.48 8.71
C TRP A 20 -0.88 8.59 7.37
N SER A 21 -0.77 7.48 6.66
CA SER A 21 -0.21 7.46 5.31
C SER A 21 -1.34 7.66 4.31
N ILE A 22 -1.25 8.71 3.53
CA ILE A 22 -2.23 9.02 2.51
C ILE A 22 -1.55 9.18 1.16
N VAL A 23 -2.29 8.87 0.11
CA VAL A 23 -1.85 9.09 -1.26
C VAL A 23 -2.64 10.25 -1.86
N VAL A 24 -1.96 11.10 -2.61
CA VAL A 24 -2.60 12.20 -3.33
C VAL A 24 -2.09 12.24 -4.75
N PRO A 25 -2.94 12.66 -5.72
CA PRO A 25 -2.49 12.87 -7.08
C PRO A 25 -1.44 13.99 -7.12
N ARG A 26 -0.44 13.84 -7.98
CA ARG A 26 0.61 14.85 -8.12
C ARG A 26 0.09 16.20 -8.58
N SER A 27 -1.08 16.22 -9.20
CA SER A 27 -1.74 17.46 -9.62
C SER A 27 -2.23 18.31 -8.45
N MET A 28 -2.33 17.74 -7.25
CA MET A 28 -2.82 18.46 -6.07
C MET A 28 -1.71 19.29 -5.44
N SER A 29 -2.02 20.55 -5.17
CA SER A 29 -1.07 21.47 -4.55
C SER A 29 -0.90 21.16 -3.05
N ARG A 30 0.36 21.25 -2.55
CA ARG A 30 0.65 21.09 -1.13
C ARG A 30 -0.10 22.07 -0.25
N THR A 31 -0.28 23.29 -0.72
CA THR A 31 -0.93 24.34 0.06
C THR A 31 -2.39 24.07 0.34
N LYS A 32 -3.02 23.21 -0.46
CA LYS A 32 -4.42 22.85 -0.26
C LYS A 32 -4.63 21.81 0.84
N LEU A 33 -3.57 21.12 1.26
CA LEU A 33 -3.71 19.99 2.18
C LEU A 33 -3.33 20.32 3.61
N GLU A 34 -2.64 21.41 3.86
CA GLU A 34 -2.16 21.81 5.20
C GLU A 34 -1.65 20.62 6.02
N LEU A 35 -0.78 19.84 5.40
CA LEU A 35 -0.41 18.50 5.89
C LEU A 35 0.30 18.51 7.24
N ASP A 36 0.99 19.61 7.56
CA ASP A 36 1.76 19.70 8.79
C ASP A 36 0.88 19.69 10.04
N VAL A 37 -0.36 20.17 9.91
CA VAL A 37 -1.29 20.24 11.03
C VAL A 37 -1.86 18.87 11.38
N LEU A 38 -2.01 17.99 10.38
CA LEU A 38 -2.72 16.73 10.52
C LEU A 38 -1.82 15.52 10.76
N ALA A 39 -0.51 15.71 10.93
CA ALA A 39 0.45 14.61 11.11
C ALA A 39 0.28 13.54 10.03
N LEU A 40 0.30 13.94 8.77
CA LEU A 40 0.15 13.05 7.62
C LEU A 40 1.49 12.75 6.98
N GLN A 41 1.68 11.50 6.56
CA GLN A 41 2.75 11.10 5.68
C GLN A 41 2.17 10.97 4.28
N THR A 42 2.66 11.79 3.33
CA THR A 42 2.05 11.89 2.02
C THR A 42 2.88 11.17 0.97
N TYR A 43 2.19 10.39 0.13
CA TYR A 43 2.73 9.76 -1.06
C TYR A 43 2.07 10.38 -2.27
N TYR A 44 2.87 10.79 -3.25
CA TYR A 44 2.38 11.42 -4.47
C TYR A 44 2.38 10.41 -5.60
N VAL A 45 1.31 10.37 -6.38
CA VAL A 45 1.14 9.40 -7.44
C VAL A 45 0.63 10.08 -8.70
N GLN A 46 0.99 9.51 -9.86
CA GLN A 46 0.46 9.99 -11.14
C GLN A 46 -1.07 9.89 -11.11
N PRO A 47 -1.79 10.91 -11.62
CA PRO A 47 -3.25 10.91 -11.57
C PRO A 47 -3.90 9.66 -12.14
N GLU A 48 -3.36 9.11 -13.23
CA GLU A 48 -3.89 7.90 -13.86
C GLU A 48 -3.74 6.65 -13.03
N LEU A 49 -2.86 6.66 -12.00
CA LEU A 49 -2.65 5.53 -11.11
C LEU A 49 -3.35 5.69 -9.77
N TYR A 50 -3.97 6.85 -9.53
CA TYR A 50 -4.57 7.16 -8.24
C TYR A 50 -5.74 6.24 -7.88
N GLU A 51 -6.58 5.91 -8.86
CA GLU A 51 -7.77 5.07 -8.64
C GLU A 51 -7.48 3.57 -8.68
N LEU A 52 -6.28 3.16 -9.12
CA LEU A 52 -5.94 1.75 -9.25
C LEU A 52 -5.93 1.05 -7.89
N GLY A 53 -6.83 0.09 -7.69
CA GLY A 53 -6.94 -0.67 -6.45
C GLY A 53 -7.60 0.09 -5.31
N LYS A 54 -8.22 1.23 -5.59
CA LYS A 54 -8.89 2.02 -4.56
C LYS A 54 -10.22 1.37 -4.18
N THR A 55 -10.45 1.25 -2.87
CA THR A 55 -11.68 0.72 -2.32
C THR A 55 -12.05 1.53 -1.07
N THR A 56 -13.03 1.06 -0.33
CA THR A 56 -13.37 1.63 0.98
C THR A 56 -13.43 0.52 2.00
N ASP A 57 -13.15 0.85 3.26
CA ASP A 57 -13.27 -0.09 4.35
C ASP A 57 -13.60 0.65 5.65
N ASP A 58 -13.98 -0.12 6.66
CA ASP A 58 -14.33 0.42 7.96
C ASP A 58 -13.09 0.59 8.84
N PHE A 59 -12.92 1.79 9.39
CA PHE A 59 -11.84 2.11 10.31
C PHE A 59 -12.50 2.57 11.63
N ASN A 60 -12.75 1.61 12.50
CA ASN A 60 -13.39 1.86 13.81
C ASN A 60 -14.72 2.62 13.67
N GLY A 61 -15.57 2.17 12.75
CA GLY A 61 -16.91 2.76 12.55
C GLY A 61 -16.95 3.87 11.51
N VAL A 62 -15.80 4.26 10.96
CA VAL A 62 -15.73 5.29 9.93
C VAL A 62 -15.30 4.64 8.61
N THR A 63 -16.10 4.84 7.56
CA THR A 63 -15.76 4.34 6.22
C THR A 63 -14.79 5.29 5.56
N LEU A 64 -13.62 4.80 5.22
CA LEU A 64 -12.56 5.59 4.58
C LEU A 64 -12.11 4.95 3.29
N PRO A 65 -11.66 5.76 2.31
CA PRO A 65 -10.98 5.22 1.14
C PRO A 65 -9.64 4.60 1.54
N VAL A 66 -9.34 3.45 0.95
CA VAL A 66 -8.08 2.74 1.20
C VAL A 66 -7.73 1.96 -0.05
N TYR A 67 -6.44 1.77 -0.30
CA TYR A 67 -6.02 0.84 -1.34
C TYR A 67 -6.24 -0.60 -0.86
N ASP A 68 -6.65 -1.47 -1.77
CA ASP A 68 -6.83 -2.88 -1.46
C ASP A 68 -5.49 -3.56 -1.12
N ARG A 69 -5.55 -4.83 -0.73
CA ARG A 69 -4.36 -5.60 -0.34
C ARG A 69 -3.30 -5.61 -1.43
N GLU A 70 -3.73 -5.87 -2.66
CA GLU A 70 -2.82 -6.01 -3.80
C GLU A 70 -2.14 -4.70 -4.16
N ARG A 71 -2.88 -3.59 -4.16
CA ARG A 71 -2.27 -2.29 -4.41
C ARG A 71 -1.29 -1.94 -3.29
N THR A 72 -1.65 -2.24 -2.05
CA THR A 72 -0.79 -1.96 -0.89
C THR A 72 0.52 -2.73 -0.99
N ILE A 73 0.47 -3.99 -1.38
CA ILE A 73 1.68 -4.79 -1.57
C ILE A 73 2.54 -4.25 -2.72
N CYS A 74 1.94 -3.90 -3.84
CA CYS A 74 2.69 -3.28 -4.94
C CYS A 74 3.37 -1.98 -4.51
N ASP A 75 2.70 -1.17 -3.70
CA ASP A 75 3.27 0.07 -3.18
C ASP A 75 4.44 -0.18 -2.23
N CYS A 76 4.45 -1.30 -1.50
CA CYS A 76 5.60 -1.69 -0.69
C CYS A 76 6.85 -1.86 -1.56
N PHE A 77 6.72 -2.43 -2.75
CA PHE A 77 7.83 -2.55 -3.69
C PHE A 77 8.22 -1.19 -4.29
N LYS A 78 7.22 -0.40 -4.64
CA LYS A 78 7.46 0.91 -5.25
C LYS A 78 8.18 1.85 -4.29
N TYR A 79 7.81 1.83 -3.03
CA TYR A 79 8.39 2.70 -2.00
C TYR A 79 9.35 1.95 -1.08
N ARG A 80 9.98 0.90 -1.61
CA ARG A 80 10.85 0.01 -0.85
C ARG A 80 11.91 0.74 -0.03
N SER A 81 12.50 1.79 -0.59
CA SER A 81 13.55 2.56 0.08
C SER A 81 13.05 3.38 1.27
N ARG A 82 11.75 3.59 1.37
CA ARG A 82 11.13 4.33 2.48
C ARG A 82 10.64 3.42 3.59
N LEU A 83 10.71 2.11 3.40
CA LEU A 83 10.20 1.12 4.35
C LEU A 83 11.34 0.39 5.04
N ASP A 84 11.17 0.13 6.33
CA ASP A 84 12.06 -0.72 7.08
C ASP A 84 12.04 -2.16 6.52
N ASN A 85 13.20 -2.81 6.48
CA ASN A 85 13.30 -4.18 5.95
C ASN A 85 12.42 -5.17 6.70
N GLU A 86 12.36 -5.05 8.01
CA GLU A 86 11.53 -5.95 8.83
C GLU A 86 10.05 -5.77 8.51
N LEU A 87 9.59 -4.53 8.39
CA LEU A 87 8.22 -4.23 8.01
C LEU A 87 7.90 -4.79 6.62
N PHE A 88 8.77 -4.56 5.65
CA PHE A 88 8.59 -5.05 4.28
C PHE A 88 8.46 -6.57 4.26
N ASN A 89 9.40 -7.27 4.87
CA ASN A 89 9.39 -8.74 4.87
C ASN A 89 8.18 -9.30 5.59
N LYS A 90 7.81 -8.72 6.73
CA LYS A 90 6.65 -9.17 7.48
C LYS A 90 5.36 -8.98 6.69
N ALA A 91 5.21 -7.85 6.03
CA ALA A 91 4.02 -7.56 5.23
C ALA A 91 3.88 -8.55 4.08
N LEU A 92 4.98 -8.86 3.38
CA LEU A 92 4.93 -9.79 2.26
C LEU A 92 4.61 -11.21 2.71
N ASN A 93 5.18 -11.66 3.82
CA ASN A 93 4.86 -12.99 4.35
C ASN A 93 3.39 -13.07 4.79
N ALA A 94 2.89 -12.04 5.43
CA ALA A 94 1.49 -11.99 5.85
C ALA A 94 0.55 -12.04 4.65
N TYR A 95 0.89 -11.30 3.59
CA TYR A 95 0.09 -11.32 2.37
C TYR A 95 0.12 -12.71 1.71
N ALA A 96 1.29 -13.33 1.63
CA ALA A 96 1.41 -14.66 1.01
C ALA A 96 0.54 -15.69 1.72
N ASN A 97 0.32 -15.53 3.02
CA ASN A 97 -0.50 -16.44 3.83
C ASN A 97 -1.96 -15.99 3.95
N ASP A 98 -2.32 -14.87 3.39
CA ASP A 98 -3.70 -14.35 3.46
C ASP A 98 -4.59 -15.08 2.47
N THR A 99 -5.66 -15.70 2.97
CA THR A 99 -6.62 -16.41 2.12
C THR A 99 -7.43 -15.47 1.22
N LYS A 100 -7.46 -14.19 1.55
CA LYS A 100 -8.18 -13.18 0.76
C LYS A 100 -7.33 -12.59 -0.37
N LYS A 101 -6.09 -13.06 -0.53
CA LYS A 101 -5.23 -12.54 -1.59
C LYS A 101 -5.81 -12.83 -2.98
N ASN A 102 -5.58 -11.90 -3.90
CA ASN A 102 -5.99 -12.03 -5.28
C ASN A 102 -4.76 -11.83 -6.18
N LEU A 103 -4.13 -12.95 -6.54
CA LEU A 103 -2.87 -12.92 -7.29
C LEU A 103 -3.04 -12.37 -8.70
N GLN A 104 -4.22 -12.50 -9.28
CA GLN A 104 -4.49 -11.93 -10.60
C GLN A 104 -4.47 -10.41 -10.55
N ASN A 105 -5.13 -9.81 -9.56
CA ASN A 105 -5.10 -8.36 -9.35
C ASN A 105 -3.70 -7.88 -9.01
N LEU A 106 -2.96 -8.64 -8.21
CA LEU A 106 -1.57 -8.32 -7.90
C LEU A 106 -0.74 -8.18 -9.18
N SER A 107 -0.87 -9.13 -10.09
CA SER A 107 -0.18 -9.12 -11.37
C SER A 107 -0.55 -7.90 -12.21
N VAL A 108 -1.84 -7.60 -12.32
CA VAL A 108 -2.33 -6.46 -13.10
C VAL A 108 -1.78 -5.14 -12.53
N TYR A 109 -1.88 -4.97 -11.22
CA TYR A 109 -1.40 -3.73 -10.57
C TYR A 109 0.11 -3.59 -10.68
N ALA A 110 0.83 -4.70 -10.51
CA ALA A 110 2.29 -4.70 -10.58
C ALA A 110 2.78 -4.25 -11.96
N LYS A 111 2.11 -4.67 -13.02
CA LYS A 111 2.46 -4.25 -14.38
C LYS A 111 2.23 -2.75 -14.57
N LYS A 112 1.09 -2.25 -14.13
CA LYS A 112 0.76 -0.82 -14.26
C LYS A 112 1.68 0.06 -13.42
N LEU A 113 2.08 -0.42 -12.25
CA LEU A 113 2.96 0.32 -11.33
C LEU A 113 4.44 0.09 -11.61
N ARG A 114 4.77 -0.72 -12.63
CA ARG A 114 6.14 -1.01 -13.07
C ARG A 114 7.01 -1.70 -12.03
N VAL A 115 6.40 -2.56 -11.23
CA VAL A 115 7.11 -3.37 -10.22
C VAL A 115 6.92 -4.88 -10.47
N TYR A 116 6.41 -5.25 -11.64
CA TYR A 116 6.02 -6.63 -11.96
C TYR A 116 7.15 -7.63 -11.76
N LYS A 117 8.33 -7.33 -12.26
CA LYS A 117 9.47 -8.27 -12.16
C LYS A 117 9.84 -8.54 -10.71
N LYS A 118 9.97 -7.49 -9.91
CA LYS A 118 10.33 -7.61 -8.49
C LYS A 118 9.26 -8.34 -7.70
N VAL A 119 7.99 -8.02 -7.94
CA VAL A 119 6.86 -8.67 -7.27
C VAL A 119 6.84 -10.15 -7.62
N THR A 120 6.95 -10.48 -8.91
CA THR A 120 6.87 -11.86 -9.37
C THR A 120 8.01 -12.72 -8.80
N GLU A 121 9.24 -12.22 -8.85
CA GLU A 121 10.40 -12.95 -8.35
C GLU A 121 10.26 -13.29 -6.87
N LEU A 122 9.86 -12.31 -6.05
CA LEU A 122 9.78 -12.54 -4.61
C LEU A 122 8.55 -13.38 -4.24
N MET A 123 7.42 -13.16 -4.89
CA MET A 123 6.21 -13.94 -4.60
C MET A 123 6.35 -15.40 -5.00
N GLU A 124 7.10 -15.72 -6.05
CA GLU A 124 7.41 -17.11 -6.39
C GLU A 124 8.12 -17.81 -5.24
N VAL A 125 9.10 -17.15 -4.64
CA VAL A 125 9.82 -17.72 -3.49
C VAL A 125 8.87 -17.93 -2.31
N LEU A 126 8.05 -16.95 -1.99
CA LEU A 126 7.15 -17.01 -0.83
C LEU A 126 6.03 -18.02 -0.98
N LEU A 127 5.51 -18.20 -2.20
CA LEU A 127 4.38 -19.10 -2.44
C LEU A 127 4.80 -20.53 -2.74
N ASN A 128 5.99 -20.74 -3.28
CA ASN A 128 6.47 -22.05 -3.71
C ASN A 128 7.62 -22.58 -2.86
N GLY A 129 8.11 -21.76 -1.94
CA GLY A 129 9.26 -22.11 -1.11
C GLY A 129 8.94 -22.78 0.21
#